data_c6eba654843d7a298cf174fa6c9e568e
#
_entry.id   c6eba654843d7a298cf174fa6c9e568e
#
_cell.length_a   1.000
_cell.length_b   1.000
_cell.length_c   1.000
_cell.angle_alpha   90.00
_cell.angle_beta   90.00
_cell.angle_gamma   90.00
#
_symmetry.space_group_name_H-M   'P 1'
#
loop_
_entity.id
_entity.type
_entity.pdbx_description
1 polymer ?
#
loop_
_entity_poly.entity_id
_entity_poly.type
_entity_poly.pdbx_seq_one_letter_code
_entity_poly.pdbx_strand_id
1 'polypeptide(L)'
;MPGGISIHVYDVSRGVPAAGLRVELRGPDGKLLVDAQTAKPGTLEGPTPLTGAYEAVFHVGDWYRAQGVALPTPAFLEVVPYRFGIADLAQHYHLPLKMTPWGFSLFRGGA
;
A
#
# COMPACT_ATOMS: atom_id res chain seq x y z
N MET A 1 -18.58 -7.35 -2.41
CA MET A 1 -18.87 -7.20 -0.98
C MET A 1 -18.61 -5.76 -0.57
N PRO A 2 -19.57 -5.05 0.03
CA PRO A 2 -19.31 -3.71 0.52
C PRO A 2 -18.35 -3.73 1.69
N GLY A 3 -17.64 -2.62 1.87
CA GLY A 3 -16.64 -2.46 2.91
C GLY A 3 -15.27 -2.99 2.53
N GLY A 4 -14.33 -2.77 3.43
CA GLY A 4 -12.96 -3.22 3.28
C GLY A 4 -12.09 -2.32 2.41
N ILE A 5 -10.80 -2.63 2.45
CA ILE A 5 -9.76 -1.96 1.67
C ILE A 5 -9.13 -3.00 0.74
N SER A 6 -8.89 -2.61 -0.50
CA SER A 6 -8.01 -3.34 -1.40
C SER A 6 -6.87 -2.44 -1.84
N ILE A 7 -5.67 -3.00 -1.91
CA ILE A 7 -4.46 -2.31 -2.33
C ILE A 7 -3.91 -3.04 -3.55
N HIS A 8 -3.47 -2.28 -4.55
CA HIS A 8 -2.86 -2.85 -5.73
C HIS A 8 -1.61 -2.04 -6.06
N VAL A 9 -0.45 -2.69 -6.04
CA VAL A 9 0.83 -2.00 -6.19
C VAL A 9 1.46 -2.39 -7.53
N TYR A 10 1.86 -1.36 -8.27
CA TYR A 10 2.59 -1.51 -9.52
C TYR A 10 3.93 -0.79 -9.46
N ASP A 11 4.96 -1.45 -9.96
CA ASP A 11 6.22 -0.81 -10.31
C ASP A 11 6.11 -0.33 -11.75
N VAL A 12 5.82 0.96 -11.92
CA VAL A 12 5.63 1.52 -13.28
C VAL A 12 6.95 1.75 -14.00
N SER A 13 8.08 1.73 -13.29
CA SER A 13 9.39 1.84 -13.95
C SER A 13 9.70 0.61 -14.78
N ARG A 14 9.18 -0.56 -14.41
CA ARG A 14 9.36 -1.81 -15.18
C ARG A 14 8.06 -2.35 -15.73
N GLY A 15 6.92 -1.73 -15.41
CA GLY A 15 5.62 -2.16 -15.93
C GLY A 15 5.13 -3.48 -15.38
N VAL A 16 5.41 -3.78 -14.10
CA VAL A 16 5.04 -5.06 -13.47
C VAL A 16 4.30 -4.83 -12.15
N PRO A 17 3.40 -5.73 -11.76
CA PRO A 17 2.82 -5.67 -10.43
C PRO A 17 3.88 -5.96 -9.36
N ALA A 18 3.79 -5.32 -8.22
CA ALA A 18 4.74 -5.48 -7.14
C ALA A 18 4.28 -6.57 -6.17
N ALA A 19 4.70 -7.79 -6.42
CA ALA A 19 4.46 -8.94 -5.54
C ALA A 19 5.52 -8.97 -4.44
N GLY A 20 5.10 -9.31 -3.21
CA GLY A 20 6.03 -9.44 -2.08
C GLY A 20 6.39 -8.13 -1.42
N LEU A 21 5.64 -7.07 -1.64
CA LEU A 21 5.86 -5.78 -0.99
C LEU A 21 5.20 -5.79 0.39
N ARG A 22 5.99 -5.51 1.42
CA ARG A 22 5.45 -5.42 2.78
C ARG A 22 4.62 -4.16 2.96
N VAL A 23 3.41 -4.35 3.50
CA VAL A 23 2.47 -3.27 3.80
C VAL A 23 1.99 -3.43 5.24
N GLU A 24 2.01 -2.35 5.99
CA GLU A 24 1.39 -2.28 7.30
C GLU A 24 0.17 -1.38 7.20
N LEU A 25 -0.96 -1.83 7.74
CA LEU A 25 -2.20 -1.05 7.76
C LEU A 25 -2.65 -0.87 9.20
N ARG A 26 -2.80 0.38 9.63
CA ARG A 26 -3.28 0.73 10.96
C ARG A 26 -4.62 1.43 10.88
N GLY A 27 -5.49 1.10 11.82
CA GLY A 27 -6.79 1.75 11.98
C GLY A 27 -6.71 3.06 12.75
N PRO A 28 -7.87 3.73 12.91
CA PRO A 28 -7.93 5.04 13.60
C PRO A 28 -7.52 5.00 15.07
N ASP A 29 -7.62 3.83 15.71
CA ASP A 29 -7.20 3.62 17.09
C ASP A 29 -5.72 3.26 17.21
N GLY A 30 -4.97 3.27 16.10
CA GLY A 30 -3.55 2.93 16.06
C GLY A 30 -3.27 1.44 16.02
N LYS A 31 -4.28 0.59 16.04
CA LYS A 31 -4.08 -0.86 16.01
C LYS A 31 -3.60 -1.31 14.63
N LEU A 32 -2.63 -2.20 14.63
CA LEU A 32 -2.15 -2.83 13.42
C LEU A 32 -3.20 -3.86 12.96
N LEU A 33 -3.78 -3.59 11.79
CA LEU A 33 -4.82 -4.45 11.21
C LEU A 33 -4.23 -5.47 10.25
N VAL A 34 -3.20 -5.07 9.51
CA VAL A 34 -2.51 -5.93 8.55
C VAL A 34 -1.02 -5.64 8.63
N ASP A 35 -0.21 -6.67 8.61
CA ASP A 35 1.23 -6.60 8.35
C ASP A 35 1.55 -7.82 7.49
N ALA A 36 1.59 -7.62 6.19
CA ALA A 36 1.74 -8.71 5.24
C ALA A 36 2.36 -8.20 3.94
N GLN A 37 2.77 -9.13 3.10
CA GLN A 37 3.28 -8.82 1.78
C GLN A 37 2.17 -8.94 0.75
N THR A 38 2.24 -8.11 -0.30
CA THR A 38 1.32 -8.23 -1.44
C THR A 38 1.43 -9.61 -2.08
N ALA A 39 0.31 -10.10 -2.57
CA ALA A 39 0.23 -11.35 -3.30
C ALA A 39 0.84 -11.21 -4.70
N LYS A 40 0.89 -12.30 -5.45
CA LYS A 40 1.50 -12.36 -6.77
C LYS A 40 1.01 -11.29 -7.75
N PRO A 41 -0.31 -10.94 -7.79
CA PRO A 41 -0.77 -9.84 -8.65
C PRO A 41 -0.43 -8.44 -8.12
N GLY A 42 0.24 -8.33 -6.98
CA GLY A 42 0.50 -7.04 -6.32
C GLY A 42 -0.63 -6.58 -5.42
N THR A 43 -1.49 -7.48 -4.98
CA THR A 43 -2.71 -7.14 -4.24
C THR A 43 -2.62 -7.50 -2.77
N LEU A 44 -3.35 -6.73 -1.97
CA LEU A 44 -3.52 -6.96 -0.54
C LEU A 44 -4.89 -6.44 -0.14
N GLU A 45 -5.55 -7.13 0.80
CA GLU A 45 -6.83 -6.70 1.34
C GLU A 45 -6.75 -6.50 2.83
N GLY A 46 -7.60 -5.61 3.36
CA GLY A 46 -7.68 -5.35 4.78
C GLY A 46 -9.08 -4.98 5.23
N PRO A 47 -9.34 -5.10 6.52
CA PRO A 47 -10.65 -4.78 7.10
C PRO A 47 -10.79 -3.28 7.37
N THR A 48 -12.05 -2.84 7.51
CA THR A 48 -12.38 -1.48 7.91
C THR A 48 -13.33 -1.54 9.12
N PRO A 49 -12.78 -1.83 10.32
CA PRO A 49 -13.63 -1.99 11.51
C PRO A 49 -14.25 -0.70 12.01
N LEU A 50 -13.63 0.45 11.72
CA LEU A 50 -14.06 1.76 12.24
C LEU A 50 -14.00 2.80 11.14
N THR A 51 -14.82 3.84 11.25
CA THR A 51 -14.62 5.07 10.48
C THR A 51 -13.48 5.87 11.11
N GLY A 52 -12.79 6.66 10.29
CA GLY A 52 -11.72 7.54 10.77
C GLY A 52 -10.51 7.50 9.86
N ALA A 53 -9.39 7.98 10.39
CA ALA A 53 -8.14 8.09 9.65
C ALA A 53 -7.33 6.81 9.77
N TYR A 54 -7.02 6.21 8.64
CA TYR A 54 -6.18 5.01 8.53
C TYR A 54 -4.79 5.41 8.04
N GLU A 55 -3.81 4.54 8.26
CA GLU A 55 -2.47 4.73 7.70
C GLU A 55 -1.98 3.41 7.10
N ALA A 56 -1.60 3.47 5.82
CA ALA A 56 -0.89 2.39 5.16
C ALA A 56 0.58 2.77 5.04
N VAL A 57 1.48 1.83 5.34
CA VAL A 57 2.93 2.04 5.26
C VAL A 57 3.49 1.02 4.28
N PHE A 58 4.10 1.51 3.22
CA PHE A 58 4.64 0.69 2.13
C PHE A 58 6.16 0.67 2.21
N HIS A 59 6.76 -0.52 2.31
CA HIS A 59 8.21 -0.69 2.41
C HIS A 59 8.83 -0.76 1.01
N VAL A 60 8.87 0.37 0.34
CA VAL A 60 9.24 0.47 -1.08
C VAL A 60 10.71 0.18 -1.31
N GLY A 61 11.60 0.76 -0.48
CA GLY A 61 13.05 0.57 -0.64
C GLY A 61 13.47 -0.88 -0.52
N ASP A 62 12.96 -1.56 0.50
CA ASP A 62 13.25 -2.98 0.72
C ASP A 62 12.80 -3.84 -0.46
N TRP A 63 11.62 -3.53 -1.01
CA TRP A 63 11.11 -4.29 -2.14
C TRP A 63 12.00 -4.15 -3.37
N TYR A 64 12.43 -2.91 -3.69
CA TYR A 64 13.30 -2.69 -4.85
C TYR A 64 14.65 -3.38 -4.67
N ARG A 65 15.22 -3.34 -3.46
CA ARG A 65 16.47 -4.05 -3.20
C ARG A 65 16.31 -5.56 -3.39
N ALA A 66 15.21 -6.12 -2.93
CA ALA A 66 14.90 -7.53 -3.12
C ALA A 66 14.73 -7.89 -4.59
N GLN A 67 14.35 -6.92 -5.44
CA GLN A 67 14.28 -7.10 -6.90
C GLN A 67 15.62 -6.92 -7.59
N GLY A 68 16.69 -6.68 -6.85
CA GLY A 68 18.02 -6.49 -7.42
C GLY A 68 18.30 -5.09 -7.92
N VAL A 69 17.47 -4.12 -7.59
CA VAL A 69 17.70 -2.72 -7.97
C VAL A 69 18.70 -2.10 -7.01
N ALA A 70 19.76 -1.51 -7.55
CA ALA A 70 20.75 -0.83 -6.73
C ALA A 70 20.21 0.52 -6.28
N LEU A 71 20.08 0.68 -4.96
CA LEU A 71 19.61 1.93 -4.36
C LEU A 71 20.63 2.40 -3.32
N PRO A 72 20.72 3.73 -3.10
CA PRO A 72 21.50 4.22 -1.98
C PRO A 72 20.86 3.82 -0.66
N THR A 73 21.62 3.95 0.43
CA THR A 73 21.13 3.70 1.79
C THR A 73 21.28 4.98 2.61
N PRO A 74 20.17 5.63 3.03
CA PRO A 74 18.78 5.24 2.71
C PRO A 74 18.43 5.51 1.25
N ALA A 75 17.42 4.79 0.77
CA ALA A 75 16.83 5.05 -0.54
C ALA A 75 16.03 6.36 -0.51
N PHE A 76 15.83 6.98 -1.66
CA PHE A 76 15.00 8.18 -1.75
C PHE A 76 13.59 7.92 -1.22
N LEU A 77 12.99 6.82 -1.66
CA LEU A 77 11.73 6.32 -1.10
C LEU A 77 12.02 5.02 -0.34
N GLU A 78 12.35 5.16 0.94
CA GLU A 78 12.61 4.00 1.79
C GLU A 78 11.30 3.39 2.25
N VAL A 79 10.43 4.23 2.84
CA VAL A 79 9.12 3.86 3.36
C VAL A 79 8.14 4.96 2.98
N VAL A 80 6.97 4.58 2.50
CA VAL A 80 5.92 5.53 2.12
C VAL A 80 4.73 5.36 3.06
N PRO A 81 4.53 6.28 4.02
CA PRO A 81 3.30 6.31 4.81
C PRO A 81 2.22 7.08 4.04
N TYR A 82 0.99 6.58 4.10
CA TYR A 82 -0.13 7.21 3.43
C TYR A 82 -1.34 7.20 4.36
N ARG A 83 -1.79 8.39 4.75
CA ARG A 83 -2.99 8.56 5.57
C ARG A 83 -4.18 8.84 4.70
N PHE A 84 -5.31 8.19 5.02
CA PHE A 84 -6.54 8.37 4.27
C PHE A 84 -7.73 8.17 5.20
N GLY A 85 -8.87 8.76 4.82
CA GLY A 85 -10.07 8.72 5.64
C GLY A 85 -11.07 7.70 5.13
N ILE A 86 -11.72 7.00 6.05
CA ILE A 86 -12.86 6.13 5.76
C ILE A 86 -14.07 6.70 6.48
N ALA A 87 -15.01 7.20 5.71
CA ALA A 87 -16.21 7.85 6.24
C ALA A 87 -17.43 6.91 6.25
N ASP A 88 -17.43 5.86 5.45
CA ASP A 88 -18.58 4.97 5.27
C ASP A 88 -18.10 3.53 5.19
N LEU A 89 -18.40 2.74 6.22
CA LEU A 89 -17.97 1.34 6.31
C LEU A 89 -18.67 0.44 5.28
N ALA A 90 -19.76 0.89 4.67
CA ALA A 90 -20.45 0.13 3.63
C ALA A 90 -19.75 0.24 2.28
N GLN A 91 -18.90 1.27 2.08
CA GLN A 91 -18.16 1.45 0.84
C GLN A 91 -16.86 0.65 0.86
N HIS A 92 -16.45 0.23 -0.33
CA HIS A 92 -15.14 -0.37 -0.53
C HIS A 92 -14.14 0.70 -0.96
N TYR A 93 -12.95 0.67 -0.38
CA TYR A 93 -11.89 1.64 -0.67
C TYR A 93 -10.75 0.94 -1.37
N HIS A 94 -10.56 1.27 -2.64
CA HIS A 94 -9.49 0.71 -3.45
C HIS A 94 -8.33 1.71 -3.55
N LEU A 95 -7.12 1.27 -3.22
CA LEU A 95 -5.92 2.11 -3.20
C LEU A 95 -4.89 1.57 -4.19
N PRO A 96 -4.87 2.10 -5.44
CA PRO A 96 -3.79 1.77 -6.37
C PRO A 96 -2.56 2.61 -6.05
N LEU A 97 -1.45 1.95 -5.77
CA LEU A 97 -0.13 2.57 -5.62
C LEU A 97 0.68 2.30 -6.87
N LYS A 98 1.03 3.35 -7.58
CA LYS A 98 1.92 3.28 -8.75
C LYS A 98 3.24 3.93 -8.35
N MET A 99 4.32 3.16 -8.38
CA MET A 99 5.59 3.61 -7.83
C MET A 99 6.76 3.39 -8.78
N THR A 100 7.79 4.17 -8.54
CA THR A 100 9.16 3.99 -9.03
C THR A 100 10.08 4.11 -7.82
N PRO A 101 11.38 3.88 -7.94
CA PRO A 101 12.30 4.18 -6.84
C PRO A 101 12.35 5.67 -6.46
N TRP A 102 11.79 6.56 -7.30
CA TRP A 102 11.95 8.01 -7.16
C TRP A 102 10.66 8.78 -6.94
N GLY A 103 9.50 8.12 -7.03
CA GLY A 103 8.23 8.79 -6.86
C GLY A 103 7.07 7.82 -6.88
N PHE A 104 5.90 8.31 -6.55
CA PHE A 104 4.70 7.47 -6.54
C PHE A 104 3.45 8.31 -6.73
N SER A 105 2.38 7.64 -7.14
CA SER A 105 1.03 8.18 -7.03
C SER A 105 0.15 7.17 -6.29
N LEU A 106 -0.72 7.68 -5.43
CA LEU A 106 -1.66 6.88 -4.68
C LEU A 106 -2.95 7.69 -4.54
N PHE A 107 -4.08 7.04 -4.78
CA PHE A 107 -5.37 7.72 -4.76
C PHE A 107 -6.47 6.70 -4.44
N ARG A 108 -7.67 7.18 -4.17
CA ARG A 108 -8.83 6.31 -4.08
C ARG A 108 -9.28 5.95 -5.49
N GLY A 109 -9.08 4.70 -5.89
CA GLY A 109 -9.51 4.22 -7.19
C GLY A 109 -10.97 3.81 -7.20
N GLY A 110 -11.47 3.51 -8.40
CA GLY A 110 -12.75 2.89 -8.57
C GLY A 110 -12.73 1.46 -8.06
N ALA A 111 -13.78 1.03 -7.42
CA ALA A 111 -13.85 -0.31 -6.85
C ALA A 111 -14.41 -1.30 -7.86
#